data_8234e88ddc8769a2e70b51bb3019b533
#
_entry.id   8234e88ddc8769a2e70b51bb3019b533
#
_cell.length_a   1.000
_cell.length_b   1.000
_cell.length_c   1.000
_cell.angle_alpha   90.00
_cell.angle_beta   90.00
_cell.angle_gamma   90.00
#
_symmetry.space_group_name_H-M   'P 1'
#
loop_
_entity.id
_entity.type
_entity.pdbx_description
1 polymer ?
#
loop_
_entity_poly.entity_id
_entity_poly.type
_entity_poly.pdbx_seq_one_letter_code
_entity_poly.pdbx_strand_id
1 'polypeptide(L)'
;MRTRIASGVAMGLCVFVVLVALTRAQTVYPTGTTIYDPARAWNGYTVLSPLGTQAVLVIDMNGNVVKRWEGFNNSAGGPARVLPGGVVIAPVGARPPYQESLELVQRDFAGKDMWRFSRAEEIKTREGATVWSARQHHDWQRDSFPAGYYSPDYTPAIEGGTTLILAHADRRQPNVADVPLEDDRLIEVSWKGEIVWDWLASDHIDEFGFAADARAVIKAAAAFNKGRGSYDWLHINSATYLGPNRWFDQGDQRFAPNHVIISSREASLLAIVGRDGKIVWRLGPDFSASKELRTIRQIIGQHHAHFIPKGLPGAGNLLVFDNGGSSGYGFASPIAPDGRGAFQRAGSRVLEINPVTLELVWSYQNARFFSTNISGAQRLPNGNTLITAGAGGRMFEVTMKGEIVWEYMYPLFAGANASNAVYRSYRIPYGWIPQLTAPSEKRVTPPALGDFRVP
;
A
#
# COMPACT_ATOMS: atom_id res chain seq x y z
N MET A 1 18.60 7.63 -91.76
CA MET A 1 17.46 7.25 -90.93
C MET A 1 17.98 6.45 -89.78
N ARG A 2 18.09 7.04 -88.61
CA ARG A 2 18.60 6.35 -87.34
C ARG A 2 17.44 6.18 -86.39
N THR A 3 17.06 4.92 -86.16
CA THR A 3 16.04 4.52 -85.18
C THR A 3 16.67 4.46 -83.79
N ARG A 4 16.19 5.24 -82.88
CA ARG A 4 16.59 5.14 -81.43
C ARG A 4 15.64 4.17 -80.70
N ILE A 5 16.23 3.14 -80.17
CA ILE A 5 15.56 2.23 -79.26
C ILE A 5 15.68 2.82 -77.88
N ALA A 6 14.56 3.11 -77.25
CA ALA A 6 14.50 3.55 -75.88
C ALA A 6 14.32 2.32 -74.98
N SER A 7 15.35 2.01 -74.20
CA SER A 7 15.28 0.98 -73.20
C SER A 7 14.68 1.54 -71.88
N GLY A 8 13.45 1.18 -71.57
CA GLY A 8 12.81 1.50 -70.31
C GLY A 8 13.29 0.53 -69.22
N VAL A 9 14.03 1.05 -68.25
CA VAL A 9 14.35 0.30 -67.01
C VAL A 9 13.18 0.47 -66.06
N ALA A 10 12.41 -0.59 -65.87
CA ALA A 10 11.40 -0.68 -64.81
C ALA A 10 12.11 -0.98 -63.50
N MET A 11 12.21 0.05 -62.66
CA MET A 11 12.73 -0.08 -61.29
C MET A 11 11.61 -0.58 -60.39
N GLY A 12 11.58 -1.90 -60.15
CA GLY A 12 10.65 -2.51 -59.21
C GLY A 12 10.99 -2.12 -57.79
N LEU A 13 10.15 -1.32 -57.16
CA LEU A 13 10.23 -0.93 -55.78
C LEU A 13 9.72 -2.11 -54.94
N CYS A 14 10.61 -2.96 -54.46
CA CYS A 14 10.27 -3.96 -53.44
C CYS A 14 10.06 -3.26 -52.11
N VAL A 15 8.81 -2.97 -51.77
CA VAL A 15 8.43 -2.55 -50.41
C VAL A 15 8.55 -3.76 -49.49
N PHE A 16 9.66 -3.88 -48.79
CA PHE A 16 9.77 -4.76 -47.63
C PHE A 16 8.93 -4.17 -46.51
N VAL A 17 7.71 -4.66 -46.35
CA VAL A 17 6.96 -4.45 -45.09
C VAL A 17 7.64 -5.32 -44.04
N VAL A 18 8.57 -4.69 -43.32
CA VAL A 18 9.07 -5.27 -42.07
C VAL A 18 7.91 -5.21 -41.07
N LEU A 19 7.16 -6.29 -40.96
CA LEU A 19 6.32 -6.54 -39.80
C LEU A 19 7.29 -6.64 -38.60
N VAL A 20 7.53 -5.51 -37.93
CA VAL A 20 8.04 -5.50 -36.58
C VAL A 20 6.91 -6.10 -35.75
N ALA A 21 6.91 -7.42 -35.60
CA ALA A 21 6.23 -8.07 -34.51
C ALA A 21 6.81 -7.41 -33.26
N LEU A 22 6.03 -6.54 -32.64
CA LEU A 22 6.28 -6.09 -31.26
C LEU A 22 6.23 -7.37 -30.41
N THR A 23 7.33 -8.09 -30.36
CA THR A 23 7.57 -9.06 -29.32
C THR A 23 7.59 -8.26 -28.05
N ARG A 24 6.42 -8.16 -27.39
CA ARG A 24 6.37 -7.74 -25.99
C ARG A 24 7.32 -8.72 -25.32
N ALA A 25 8.46 -8.22 -24.84
CA ALA A 25 9.36 -9.00 -24.02
C ALA A 25 8.54 -9.37 -22.78
N GLN A 26 7.95 -10.55 -22.78
CA GLN A 26 7.33 -11.12 -21.59
C GLN A 26 8.48 -11.54 -20.71
N THR A 27 8.62 -10.89 -19.58
CA THR A 27 9.43 -11.39 -18.49
C THR A 27 8.77 -12.71 -18.09
N VAL A 28 9.40 -13.84 -18.44
CA VAL A 28 8.94 -15.17 -18.04
C VAL A 28 9.32 -15.35 -16.59
N TYR A 29 8.51 -14.80 -15.68
CA TYR A 29 8.57 -15.18 -14.27
C TYR A 29 7.58 -16.34 -14.07
N PRO A 30 8.02 -17.45 -13.46
CA PRO A 30 7.08 -18.47 -13.03
C PRO A 30 6.03 -17.87 -12.11
N THR A 31 4.77 -18.21 -12.32
CA THR A 31 3.67 -17.78 -11.44
C THR A 31 3.38 -18.86 -10.38
N GLY A 32 2.66 -18.47 -9.34
CA GLY A 32 2.44 -19.32 -8.17
C GLY A 32 3.60 -19.27 -7.20
N THR A 33 3.74 -20.25 -6.34
CA THR A 33 4.87 -20.36 -5.40
C THR A 33 6.12 -20.83 -6.15
N THR A 34 7.14 -19.97 -6.18
CA THR A 34 8.39 -20.19 -6.91
C THR A 34 9.55 -20.58 -5.99
N ILE A 35 9.46 -20.23 -4.71
CA ILE A 35 10.41 -20.58 -3.65
C ILE A 35 9.61 -20.91 -2.41
N TYR A 36 9.91 -22.04 -1.76
CA TYR A 36 9.39 -22.34 -0.43
C TYR A 36 10.30 -23.29 0.34
N ASP A 37 10.82 -22.79 1.44
CA ASP A 37 11.57 -23.56 2.44
C ASP A 37 10.75 -23.64 3.74
N PRO A 38 10.01 -24.73 3.99
CA PRO A 38 9.14 -24.89 5.14
C PRO A 38 9.84 -24.78 6.49
N ALA A 39 11.13 -25.10 6.55
CA ALA A 39 11.90 -25.06 7.80
C ALA A 39 12.34 -23.63 8.18
N ARG A 40 12.34 -22.69 7.23
CA ARG A 40 12.87 -21.33 7.42
C ARG A 40 11.80 -20.25 7.27
N ALA A 41 10.72 -20.53 6.53
CA ALA A 41 9.58 -19.64 6.42
C ALA A 41 8.70 -19.70 7.68
N TRP A 42 7.94 -18.64 7.94
CA TRP A 42 6.87 -18.67 8.91
C TRP A 42 5.59 -19.19 8.25
N ASN A 43 5.26 -20.43 8.53
CA ASN A 43 4.17 -21.14 7.87
C ASN A 43 2.80 -20.62 8.33
N GLY A 44 1.90 -20.40 7.38
CA GLY A 44 0.58 -19.84 7.61
C GLY A 44 -0.17 -19.54 6.30
N TYR A 45 -1.37 -19.00 6.40
CA TYR A 45 -2.11 -18.54 5.24
C TYR A 45 -1.68 -17.13 4.85
N THR A 46 -1.70 -16.82 3.54
CA THR A 46 -1.50 -15.47 3.04
C THR A 46 -2.81 -14.92 2.47
N VAL A 47 -3.24 -13.77 3.00
CA VAL A 47 -4.44 -13.04 2.57
C VAL A 47 -4.03 -12.04 1.50
N LEU A 48 -4.72 -12.01 0.36
CA LEU A 48 -4.47 -11.08 -0.74
C LEU A 48 -5.75 -10.38 -1.20
N SER A 49 -5.57 -9.12 -1.65
CA SER A 49 -6.59 -8.33 -2.34
C SER A 49 -6.08 -7.95 -3.74
N PRO A 50 -6.24 -8.80 -4.76
CA PRO A 50 -5.77 -8.49 -6.10
C PRO A 50 -6.57 -7.34 -6.70
N LEU A 51 -5.88 -6.31 -7.21
CA LEU A 51 -6.53 -5.14 -7.80
C LEU A 51 -7.34 -5.51 -9.06
N GLY A 52 -8.44 -4.80 -9.27
CA GLY A 52 -9.33 -5.05 -10.39
C GLY A 52 -10.20 -6.30 -10.25
N THR A 53 -10.18 -6.95 -9.08
CA THR A 53 -11.07 -8.07 -8.74
C THR A 53 -12.08 -7.66 -7.68
N GLN A 54 -13.10 -8.50 -7.49
CA GLN A 54 -14.09 -8.34 -6.41
C GLN A 54 -13.95 -9.42 -5.33
N ALA A 55 -12.77 -9.99 -5.20
CA ALA A 55 -12.53 -11.12 -4.32
C ALA A 55 -11.38 -10.88 -3.35
N VAL A 56 -11.56 -11.34 -2.12
CA VAL A 56 -10.47 -11.56 -1.16
C VAL A 56 -10.07 -13.03 -1.22
N LEU A 57 -8.78 -13.28 -1.38
CA LEU A 57 -8.22 -14.62 -1.52
C LEU A 57 -7.39 -14.98 -0.29
N VAL A 58 -7.42 -16.24 0.09
CA VAL A 58 -6.48 -16.85 1.02
C VAL A 58 -5.76 -17.98 0.32
N ILE A 59 -4.44 -17.93 0.32
CA ILE A 59 -3.60 -19.00 -0.23
C ILE A 59 -2.81 -19.70 0.88
N ASP A 60 -2.50 -20.97 0.68
CA ASP A 60 -1.54 -21.71 1.48
C ASP A 60 -0.08 -21.39 1.05
N MET A 61 0.90 -21.99 1.71
CA MET A 61 2.32 -21.74 1.40
C MET A 61 2.73 -22.27 0.03
N ASN A 62 2.01 -23.25 -0.51
CA ASN A 62 2.24 -23.78 -1.85
C ASN A 62 1.50 -23.02 -2.96
N GLY A 63 0.73 -21.97 -2.58
CA GLY A 63 0.06 -21.08 -3.53
C GLY A 63 -1.33 -21.54 -3.95
N ASN A 64 -1.88 -22.59 -3.32
CA ASN A 64 -3.25 -23.02 -3.57
C ASN A 64 -4.24 -22.05 -2.94
N VAL A 65 -5.26 -21.63 -3.69
CA VAL A 65 -6.37 -20.84 -3.14
C VAL A 65 -7.24 -21.73 -2.29
N VAL A 66 -7.20 -21.53 -0.97
CA VAL A 66 -7.94 -22.33 0.02
C VAL A 66 -9.23 -21.70 0.48
N LYS A 67 -9.36 -20.37 0.28
CA LYS A 67 -10.59 -19.64 0.55
C LYS A 67 -10.72 -18.44 -0.39
N ARG A 68 -11.97 -18.13 -0.78
CA ARG A 68 -12.32 -16.98 -1.57
C ARG A 68 -13.63 -16.39 -1.05
N TRP A 69 -13.66 -15.08 -0.81
CA TRP A 69 -14.88 -14.33 -0.56
C TRP A 69 -15.11 -13.37 -1.73
N GLU A 70 -16.35 -13.27 -2.19
CA GLU A 70 -16.76 -12.41 -3.31
C GLU A 70 -17.48 -11.15 -2.84
N GLY A 71 -17.66 -10.19 -3.75
CA GLY A 71 -18.43 -8.98 -3.51
C GLY A 71 -17.72 -7.93 -2.67
N PHE A 72 -16.38 -7.92 -2.72
CA PHE A 72 -15.55 -6.86 -2.21
C PHE A 72 -15.02 -5.97 -3.35
N ASN A 73 -14.55 -4.77 -3.02
CA ASN A 73 -13.99 -3.86 -4.01
C ASN A 73 -12.49 -3.66 -3.78
N ASN A 74 -11.68 -4.29 -4.61
CA ASN A 74 -10.23 -4.14 -4.57
C ASN A 74 -9.71 -2.99 -5.46
N SER A 75 -10.58 -2.26 -6.17
CA SER A 75 -10.18 -1.16 -7.04
C SER A 75 -9.96 0.16 -6.30
N ALA A 76 -10.51 0.31 -5.10
CA ALA A 76 -10.31 1.50 -4.25
C ALA A 76 -9.01 1.47 -3.44
N GLY A 77 -8.19 0.41 -3.59
CA GLY A 77 -6.87 0.35 -3.01
C GLY A 77 -6.82 0.17 -1.49
N GLY A 78 -7.80 -0.52 -0.91
CA GLY A 78 -7.77 -0.87 0.51
C GLY A 78 -7.30 -2.31 0.74
N PRO A 79 -6.65 -2.62 1.91
CA PRO A 79 -6.32 -3.99 2.24
C PRO A 79 -7.56 -4.76 2.69
N ALA A 80 -7.61 -6.05 2.35
CA ALA A 80 -8.42 -7.01 3.07
C ALA A 80 -7.62 -7.60 4.22
N ARG A 81 -8.27 -7.84 5.35
CA ARG A 81 -7.67 -8.50 6.50
C ARG A 81 -8.59 -9.60 7.00
N VAL A 82 -7.99 -10.68 7.48
CA VAL A 82 -8.71 -11.80 8.10
C VAL A 82 -8.40 -11.80 9.58
N LEU A 83 -9.44 -11.92 10.39
CA LEU A 83 -9.41 -12.02 11.83
C LEU A 83 -9.58 -13.48 12.27
N PRO A 84 -9.29 -13.81 13.55
CA PRO A 84 -9.56 -15.15 14.11
C PRO A 84 -11.00 -15.61 13.83
N GLY A 85 -11.18 -16.91 13.61
CA GLY A 85 -12.48 -17.49 13.26
C GLY A 85 -12.81 -17.43 11.76
N GLY A 86 -11.86 -17.02 10.90
CA GLY A 86 -12.09 -16.89 9.46
C GLY A 86 -12.99 -15.72 9.09
N VAL A 87 -12.99 -14.67 9.90
CA VAL A 87 -13.74 -13.44 9.65
C VAL A 87 -12.94 -12.52 8.75
N VAL A 88 -13.55 -12.01 7.66
CA VAL A 88 -12.90 -11.10 6.72
C VAL A 88 -13.46 -9.70 6.86
N ILE A 89 -12.58 -8.68 6.80
CA ILE A 89 -12.97 -7.28 6.65
C ILE A 89 -12.32 -6.72 5.39
N ALA A 90 -13.12 -6.07 4.55
CA ALA A 90 -12.62 -5.43 3.33
C ALA A 90 -13.61 -4.37 2.82
N PRO A 91 -13.16 -3.45 1.93
CA PRO A 91 -13.99 -2.42 1.33
C PRO A 91 -15.01 -3.00 0.34
N VAL A 92 -16.17 -2.32 0.22
CA VAL A 92 -17.24 -2.62 -0.73
C VAL A 92 -17.69 -1.34 -1.44
N GLY A 93 -18.04 -1.45 -2.72
CA GLY A 93 -18.41 -0.33 -3.56
C GLY A 93 -17.23 0.57 -3.94
N ALA A 94 -17.42 1.40 -4.95
CA ALA A 94 -16.42 2.36 -5.42
C ALA A 94 -17.08 3.67 -5.83
N ARG A 95 -16.32 4.77 -5.77
CA ARG A 95 -16.72 6.08 -6.27
C ARG A 95 -15.72 6.60 -7.30
N PRO A 96 -15.70 6.11 -8.54
CA PRO A 96 -14.84 6.68 -9.56
C PRO A 96 -15.18 8.17 -9.86
N PRO A 97 -14.18 9.05 -10.11
CA PRO A 97 -12.75 8.74 -10.28
C PRO A 97 -11.93 8.72 -8.98
N TYR A 98 -12.56 8.85 -7.81
CA TYR A 98 -11.90 8.86 -6.52
C TYR A 98 -11.45 7.45 -6.10
N GLN A 99 -10.34 7.39 -5.37
CA GLN A 99 -9.80 6.13 -4.85
C GLN A 99 -10.42 5.80 -3.48
N GLU A 100 -11.74 5.75 -3.41
CA GLU A 100 -12.48 5.52 -2.17
C GLU A 100 -13.57 4.47 -2.35
N SER A 101 -13.94 3.83 -1.23
CA SER A 101 -14.98 2.83 -1.13
C SER A 101 -16.21 3.40 -0.44
N LEU A 102 -17.38 2.90 -0.80
CA LEU A 102 -18.65 3.32 -0.21
C LEU A 102 -18.82 2.76 1.20
N GLU A 103 -18.31 1.55 1.45
CA GLU A 103 -18.52 0.84 2.71
C GLU A 103 -17.27 0.06 3.11
N LEU A 104 -17.09 -0.11 4.42
CA LEU A 104 -16.21 -1.10 5.01
C LEU A 104 -17.09 -2.20 5.64
N VAL A 105 -16.90 -3.46 5.25
CA VAL A 105 -17.78 -4.56 5.62
C VAL A 105 -17.01 -5.71 6.24
N GLN A 106 -17.54 -6.24 7.34
CA GLN A 106 -17.04 -7.45 8.00
C GLN A 106 -18.00 -8.61 7.70
N ARG A 107 -17.43 -9.75 7.28
CA ARG A 107 -18.18 -10.99 6.99
C ARG A 107 -17.58 -12.19 7.71
N ASP A 108 -18.46 -13.14 8.05
CA ASP A 108 -18.02 -14.43 8.57
C ASP A 108 -17.38 -15.32 7.47
N PHE A 109 -16.95 -16.52 7.86
CA PHE A 109 -16.36 -17.48 6.93
C PHE A 109 -17.30 -17.87 5.79
N ALA A 110 -18.62 -17.92 6.02
CA ALA A 110 -19.62 -18.23 5.00
C ALA A 110 -19.92 -17.03 4.07
N GLY A 111 -19.48 -15.82 4.43
CA GLY A 111 -19.74 -14.60 3.66
C GLY A 111 -20.95 -13.80 4.12
N LYS A 112 -21.54 -14.15 5.29
CA LYS A 112 -22.63 -13.38 5.90
C LYS A 112 -22.10 -12.12 6.55
N ASP A 113 -22.75 -10.97 6.31
CA ASP A 113 -22.41 -9.70 6.93
C ASP A 113 -22.59 -9.75 8.45
N MET A 114 -21.55 -9.34 9.18
CA MET A 114 -21.50 -9.22 10.64
C MET A 114 -21.53 -7.76 11.10
N TRP A 115 -20.84 -6.88 10.35
CA TRP A 115 -20.75 -5.46 10.62
C TRP A 115 -20.53 -4.69 9.32
N ARG A 116 -21.01 -3.45 9.30
CA ARG A 116 -20.90 -2.56 8.15
C ARG A 116 -20.80 -1.12 8.61
N PHE A 117 -19.94 -0.34 7.95
CA PHE A 117 -19.89 1.10 8.11
C PHE A 117 -19.93 1.81 6.75
N SER A 118 -20.81 2.82 6.62
CA SER A 118 -20.98 3.62 5.42
C SER A 118 -21.30 5.10 5.72
N ARG A 119 -21.40 5.52 6.98
CA ARG A 119 -22.01 6.79 7.35
C ARG A 119 -21.00 7.86 7.77
N ALA A 120 -19.90 8.02 7.02
CA ALA A 120 -18.96 9.12 7.24
C ALA A 120 -19.46 10.42 6.62
N GLU A 121 -20.02 10.37 5.40
CA GLU A 121 -20.47 11.55 4.66
C GLU A 121 -21.54 11.20 3.62
N GLU A 122 -22.46 12.13 3.33
CA GLU A 122 -23.33 12.05 2.15
C GLU A 122 -22.60 12.56 0.92
N ILE A 123 -22.56 11.75 -0.14
CA ILE A 123 -21.89 12.09 -1.39
C ILE A 123 -22.85 12.01 -2.57
N LYS A 124 -22.47 12.67 -3.67
CA LYS A 124 -23.14 12.48 -4.97
C LYS A 124 -22.44 11.36 -5.73
N THR A 125 -23.23 10.39 -6.21
CA THR A 125 -22.73 9.41 -7.19
C THR A 125 -22.57 10.06 -8.55
N ARG A 126 -21.94 9.33 -9.48
CA ARG A 126 -21.79 9.80 -10.87
C ARG A 126 -23.13 10.04 -11.56
N GLU A 127 -24.15 9.27 -11.21
CA GLU A 127 -25.52 9.37 -11.72
C GLU A 127 -26.34 10.47 -11.02
N GLY A 128 -25.73 11.18 -10.05
CA GLY A 128 -26.35 12.31 -9.33
C GLY A 128 -27.17 11.91 -8.10
N ALA A 129 -27.28 10.64 -7.77
CA ALA A 129 -27.95 10.19 -6.54
C ALA A 129 -27.14 10.58 -5.30
N THR A 130 -27.82 10.94 -4.21
CA THR A 130 -27.21 11.16 -2.90
C THR A 130 -27.19 9.85 -2.15
N VAL A 131 -26.00 9.43 -1.68
CA VAL A 131 -25.81 8.21 -0.89
C VAL A 131 -24.88 8.47 0.27
N TRP A 132 -25.06 7.76 1.37
CA TRP A 132 -24.07 7.71 2.44
C TRP A 132 -22.86 6.89 2.02
N SER A 133 -21.66 7.33 2.39
CA SER A 133 -20.39 6.67 2.10
C SER A 133 -19.49 6.67 3.33
N ALA A 134 -18.75 5.59 3.51
CA ALA A 134 -17.61 5.55 4.44
C ALA A 134 -16.45 6.42 3.94
N ARG A 135 -16.42 6.73 2.63
CA ARG A 135 -15.29 7.39 1.96
C ARG A 135 -13.93 6.77 2.30
N GLN A 136 -13.94 5.48 2.70
CA GLN A 136 -12.74 4.77 3.11
C GLN A 136 -11.79 4.59 1.92
N HIS A 137 -10.51 4.87 2.15
CA HIS A 137 -9.45 4.58 1.19
C HIS A 137 -8.23 4.00 1.90
N HIS A 138 -7.39 3.29 1.19
CA HIS A 138 -6.05 2.83 1.51
C HIS A 138 -5.88 2.03 2.81
N ASP A 139 -6.48 2.42 3.96
CA ASP A 139 -6.23 1.72 5.22
C ASP A 139 -7.40 1.78 6.23
N TRP A 140 -7.38 0.84 7.16
CA TRP A 140 -8.26 0.76 8.32
C TRP A 140 -7.64 -0.18 9.37
N GLN A 141 -8.02 -0.02 10.64
CA GLN A 141 -7.53 -0.88 11.72
C GLN A 141 -8.64 -1.15 12.74
N ARG A 142 -8.90 -2.44 13.03
CA ARG A 142 -9.79 -2.86 14.12
C ARG A 142 -9.07 -2.71 15.45
N ASP A 143 -9.82 -2.41 16.51
CA ASP A 143 -9.33 -2.42 17.89
C ASP A 143 -8.60 -3.72 18.23
N SER A 144 -7.54 -3.59 19.04
CA SER A 144 -6.65 -4.69 19.45
C SER A 144 -5.98 -5.44 18.28
N PHE A 145 -5.84 -4.77 17.12
CA PHE A 145 -5.18 -5.31 15.91
C PHE A 145 -4.05 -4.40 15.46
N PRO A 146 -2.96 -4.28 16.24
CA PRO A 146 -1.88 -3.34 15.97
C PRO A 146 -1.28 -3.57 14.58
N ALA A 147 -1.02 -2.48 13.85
CA ALA A 147 -0.58 -2.48 12.46
C ALA A 147 -1.49 -3.25 11.48
N GLY A 148 -2.65 -3.78 11.94
CA GLY A 148 -3.60 -4.52 11.13
C GLY A 148 -3.12 -5.89 10.64
N TYR A 149 -2.16 -6.53 11.36
CA TYR A 149 -1.69 -7.87 11.07
C TYR A 149 -1.38 -8.67 12.33
N TYR A 150 -1.15 -9.97 12.16
CA TYR A 150 -0.95 -10.89 13.29
C TYR A 150 0.24 -10.49 14.19
N SER A 151 -0.01 -10.47 15.47
CA SER A 151 0.99 -10.46 16.53
C SER A 151 0.57 -11.45 17.63
N PRO A 152 1.52 -12.22 18.22
CA PRO A 152 1.17 -13.23 19.21
C PRO A 152 0.55 -12.67 20.51
N ASP A 153 0.83 -11.42 20.84
CA ASP A 153 0.39 -10.78 22.09
C ASP A 153 -1.01 -10.13 21.97
N TYR A 154 -1.64 -10.18 20.79
CA TYR A 154 -2.91 -9.48 20.54
C TYR A 154 -3.93 -10.37 19.84
N THR A 155 -5.19 -10.19 20.22
CA THR A 155 -6.34 -10.78 19.55
C THR A 155 -7.25 -9.65 19.10
N PRO A 156 -7.45 -9.47 17.80
CA PRO A 156 -8.35 -8.45 17.27
C PRO A 156 -9.79 -8.62 17.78
N ALA A 157 -10.47 -7.51 18.06
CA ALA A 157 -11.88 -7.53 18.39
C ALA A 157 -12.71 -7.96 17.16
N ILE A 158 -13.39 -9.09 17.26
CA ILE A 158 -14.31 -9.59 16.22
C ILE A 158 -15.65 -8.89 16.33
N GLU A 159 -16.11 -8.64 17.56
CA GLU A 159 -17.32 -7.88 17.88
C GLU A 159 -16.97 -6.80 18.90
N GLY A 160 -17.75 -5.70 18.88
CA GLY A 160 -17.46 -4.56 19.75
C GLY A 160 -16.20 -3.78 19.35
N GLY A 161 -15.70 -2.96 20.29
CA GLY A 161 -14.52 -2.11 20.07
C GLY A 161 -14.75 -1.01 19.05
N THR A 162 -13.66 -0.41 18.59
CA THR A 162 -13.65 0.66 17.58
C THR A 162 -12.92 0.22 16.31
N THR A 163 -13.08 1.00 15.25
CA THR A 163 -12.34 0.86 14.00
C THR A 163 -11.80 2.20 13.59
N LEU A 164 -10.49 2.33 13.49
CA LEU A 164 -9.83 3.45 12.83
C LEU A 164 -9.99 3.27 11.32
N ILE A 165 -10.43 4.31 10.64
CA ILE A 165 -10.64 4.32 9.18
C ILE A 165 -9.94 5.54 8.61
N LEU A 166 -9.11 5.33 7.61
CA LEU A 166 -8.61 6.40 6.75
C LEU A 166 -9.68 6.66 5.67
N ALA A 167 -10.17 7.89 5.63
CA ALA A 167 -11.26 8.33 4.77
C ALA A 167 -10.90 9.64 4.06
N HIS A 168 -11.66 10.00 3.03
CA HIS A 168 -11.62 11.34 2.44
C HIS A 168 -12.73 12.24 3.02
N ALA A 169 -12.51 13.55 2.89
CA ALA A 169 -13.52 14.58 3.07
C ALA A 169 -13.40 15.65 1.98
N ASP A 170 -14.56 16.10 1.44
CA ASP A 170 -14.54 17.23 0.50
C ASP A 170 -14.43 18.55 1.29
N ARG A 171 -13.33 19.28 1.09
CA ARG A 171 -13.01 20.49 1.85
C ARG A 171 -12.56 21.66 0.97
N ARG A 172 -12.75 22.88 1.50
CA ARG A 172 -12.07 24.09 1.02
C ARG A 172 -11.18 24.63 2.14
N GLN A 173 -9.88 24.59 1.92
CA GLN A 173 -8.88 25.08 2.88
C GLN A 173 -7.86 25.97 2.16
N PRO A 174 -8.08 27.31 2.15
CA PRO A 174 -7.24 28.26 1.38
C PRO A 174 -5.76 28.27 1.80
N ASN A 175 -5.46 27.82 3.03
CA ASN A 175 -4.07 27.67 3.49
C ASN A 175 -3.33 26.54 2.76
N VAL A 176 -4.07 25.56 2.23
CA VAL A 176 -3.53 24.44 1.43
C VAL A 176 -3.55 24.80 -0.05
N ALA A 177 -4.75 25.08 -0.60
CA ALA A 177 -4.91 25.41 -2.01
C ALA A 177 -6.18 26.22 -2.26
N ASP A 178 -6.22 26.92 -3.41
CA ASP A 178 -7.39 27.73 -3.80
C ASP A 178 -8.47 26.89 -4.53
N VAL A 179 -8.23 25.57 -4.69
CA VAL A 179 -9.17 24.61 -5.28
C VAL A 179 -9.76 23.71 -4.19
N PRO A 180 -10.91 23.05 -4.45
CA PRO A 180 -11.45 22.05 -3.53
C PRO A 180 -10.45 20.93 -3.27
N LEU A 181 -10.39 20.45 -2.03
CA LEU A 181 -9.55 19.33 -1.63
C LEU A 181 -10.38 18.05 -1.53
N GLU A 182 -9.77 16.94 -1.94
CA GLU A 182 -10.04 15.60 -1.49
C GLU A 182 -9.11 15.35 -0.29
N ASP A 183 -9.56 15.83 0.89
CA ASP A 183 -8.70 15.88 2.07
C ASP A 183 -8.66 14.55 2.79
N ASP A 184 -7.49 14.16 3.29
CA ASP A 184 -7.34 12.96 4.11
C ASP A 184 -7.96 13.18 5.50
N ARG A 185 -8.77 12.24 5.93
CA ARG A 185 -9.51 12.24 7.19
C ARG A 185 -9.26 10.95 7.95
N LEU A 186 -8.96 11.05 9.23
CA LEU A 186 -8.94 9.91 10.14
C LEU A 186 -10.21 9.92 10.98
N ILE A 187 -10.95 8.85 10.96
CA ILE A 187 -12.10 8.67 11.83
C ILE A 187 -11.96 7.39 12.66
N GLU A 188 -12.35 7.48 13.92
CA GLU A 188 -12.52 6.31 14.76
C GLU A 188 -14.02 6.04 14.94
N VAL A 189 -14.46 4.85 14.59
CA VAL A 189 -15.87 4.48 14.52
C VAL A 189 -16.15 3.41 15.55
N SER A 190 -17.19 3.63 16.41
CA SER A 190 -17.66 2.62 17.35
C SER A 190 -18.29 1.42 16.61
N TRP A 191 -18.46 0.30 17.30
CA TRP A 191 -19.19 -0.86 16.77
C TRP A 191 -20.61 -0.53 16.30
N LYS A 192 -21.23 0.51 16.90
CA LYS A 192 -22.57 0.97 16.53
C LYS A 192 -22.57 1.91 15.30
N GLY A 193 -21.42 2.24 14.76
CA GLY A 193 -21.30 3.13 13.60
C GLY A 193 -21.25 4.63 13.96
N GLU A 194 -20.98 4.98 15.23
CA GLU A 194 -20.82 6.37 15.67
C GLU A 194 -19.37 6.80 15.52
N ILE A 195 -19.10 7.98 14.93
CA ILE A 195 -17.76 8.56 14.88
C ILE A 195 -17.44 9.13 16.25
N VAL A 196 -16.43 8.56 16.92
CA VAL A 196 -16.03 8.91 18.27
C VAL A 196 -14.73 9.74 18.33
N TRP A 197 -14.00 9.82 17.23
CA TRP A 197 -12.85 10.69 17.03
C TRP A 197 -12.72 11.02 15.54
N ASP A 198 -12.28 12.25 15.26
CA ASP A 198 -12.25 12.82 13.91
C ASP A 198 -11.04 13.77 13.78
N TRP A 199 -10.29 13.66 12.68
CA TRP A 199 -9.13 14.49 12.39
C TRP A 199 -9.03 14.73 10.89
N LEU A 200 -8.68 15.95 10.51
CA LEU A 200 -8.59 16.39 9.11
C LEU A 200 -7.19 16.93 8.82
N ALA A 201 -6.53 16.38 7.80
CA ALA A 201 -5.15 16.68 7.49
C ALA A 201 -4.91 18.15 7.11
N SER A 202 -5.84 18.76 6.39
CA SER A 202 -5.69 20.14 5.91
C SER A 202 -5.68 21.19 7.02
N ASP A 203 -6.19 20.87 8.20
CA ASP A 203 -6.14 21.77 9.37
C ASP A 203 -4.73 21.84 10.00
N HIS A 204 -3.81 20.94 9.61
CA HIS A 204 -2.47 20.76 10.19
C HIS A 204 -1.31 21.03 9.23
N ILE A 205 -1.56 21.68 8.08
CA ILE A 205 -0.52 21.91 7.07
C ILE A 205 0.74 22.59 7.61
N ASP A 206 0.60 23.48 8.63
CA ASP A 206 1.72 24.18 9.24
C ASP A 206 2.59 23.28 10.14
N GLU A 207 2.06 22.13 10.57
CA GLU A 207 2.75 21.17 11.43
C GLU A 207 3.56 20.13 10.65
N PHE A 208 3.29 19.94 9.34
CA PHE A 208 4.00 18.96 8.51
C PHE A 208 5.43 19.36 8.14
N GLY A 209 5.82 20.63 8.36
CA GLY A 209 7.19 21.10 8.16
C GLY A 209 7.60 21.27 6.70
N PHE A 210 6.67 21.61 5.84
CA PHE A 210 6.98 21.96 4.46
C PHE A 210 7.77 23.25 4.37
N ALA A 211 8.82 23.28 3.54
CA ALA A 211 9.53 24.49 3.18
C ALA A 211 8.64 25.42 2.32
N ALA A 212 9.02 26.70 2.21
CA ALA A 212 8.21 27.71 1.53
C ALA A 212 7.97 27.38 0.04
N ASP A 213 8.96 26.84 -0.65
CA ASP A 213 8.85 26.40 -2.05
C ASP A 213 7.90 25.20 -2.19
N ALA A 214 8.00 24.19 -1.32
CA ALA A 214 7.06 23.09 -1.28
C ALA A 214 5.62 23.56 -1.03
N ARG A 215 5.44 24.54 -0.11
CA ARG A 215 4.15 25.18 0.16
C ARG A 215 3.60 25.90 -1.08
N ALA A 216 4.45 26.59 -1.82
CA ALA A 216 4.07 27.27 -3.05
C ALA A 216 3.61 26.27 -4.13
N VAL A 217 4.30 25.12 -4.26
CA VAL A 217 3.91 24.04 -5.17
C VAL A 217 2.56 23.45 -4.78
N ILE A 218 2.35 23.15 -3.49
CA ILE A 218 1.06 22.65 -2.97
C ILE A 218 -0.05 23.66 -3.28
N LYS A 219 0.18 24.96 -3.06
CA LYS A 219 -0.79 26.04 -3.30
C LYS A 219 -1.15 26.19 -4.78
N ALA A 220 -0.21 25.96 -5.68
CA ALA A 220 -0.40 26.01 -7.13
C ALA A 220 -1.20 24.81 -7.71
N ALA A 221 -1.98 24.16 -6.91
CA ALA A 221 -2.62 22.86 -7.16
C ALA A 221 -3.59 22.83 -8.36
N ALA A 222 -4.05 23.97 -8.87
CA ALA A 222 -4.93 24.01 -10.04
C ALA A 222 -4.33 23.29 -11.26
N ALA A 223 -2.98 23.27 -11.39
CA ALA A 223 -2.26 22.55 -12.43
C ALA A 223 -2.33 21.01 -12.25
N PHE A 224 -2.64 20.51 -11.05
CA PHE A 224 -2.60 19.10 -10.70
C PHE A 224 -3.99 18.44 -10.68
N ASN A 225 -5.04 19.25 -10.72
CA ASN A 225 -6.44 18.80 -10.62
C ASN A 225 -6.99 18.26 -11.96
N LYS A 226 -6.21 17.40 -12.63
CA LYS A 226 -6.51 16.89 -13.96
C LYS A 226 -7.76 15.99 -13.96
N GLY A 227 -8.93 16.58 -14.19
CA GLY A 227 -10.18 15.82 -14.40
C GLY A 227 -10.82 15.24 -13.13
N ARG A 228 -10.28 15.54 -11.94
CA ARG A 228 -10.95 15.33 -10.65
C ARG A 228 -11.58 16.63 -10.21
N GLY A 229 -12.71 16.60 -9.55
CA GLY A 229 -13.36 17.79 -9.00
C GLY A 229 -12.61 18.42 -7.81
N SER A 230 -11.66 17.68 -7.22
CA SER A 230 -10.93 18.03 -6.01
C SER A 230 -9.47 17.56 -6.05
N TYR A 231 -8.65 18.12 -5.18
CA TYR A 231 -7.20 17.91 -5.14
C TYR A 231 -6.80 17.03 -3.94
N ASP A 232 -6.30 15.83 -4.25
CA ASP A 232 -5.68 14.90 -3.31
C ASP A 232 -4.21 15.32 -3.10
N TRP A 233 -3.95 16.07 -2.02
CA TRP A 233 -2.68 16.77 -1.82
C TRP A 233 -1.65 16.02 -0.98
N LEU A 234 -2.08 15.21 -0.02
CA LEU A 234 -1.18 14.38 0.79
C LEU A 234 -1.16 12.92 0.34
N HIS A 235 -2.29 12.41 -0.09
CA HIS A 235 -2.46 11.01 -0.44
C HIS A 235 -1.95 10.10 0.67
N ILE A 236 -2.55 10.23 1.86
CA ILE A 236 -2.23 9.34 2.98
C ILE A 236 -2.63 7.92 2.59
N ASN A 237 -1.71 6.97 2.69
CA ASN A 237 -1.90 5.61 2.21
C ASN A 237 -1.76 4.53 3.29
N SER A 238 -1.48 4.92 4.51
CA SER A 238 -1.59 4.07 5.70
C SER A 238 -1.81 4.91 6.94
N ALA A 239 -2.63 4.36 7.87
CA ALA A 239 -2.93 4.95 9.15
C ALA A 239 -3.15 3.83 10.18
N THR A 240 -2.31 3.76 11.21
CA THR A 240 -2.41 2.73 12.26
C THR A 240 -2.11 3.30 13.63
N TYR A 241 -2.77 2.76 14.67
CA TYR A 241 -2.35 3.03 16.03
C TYR A 241 -0.94 2.50 16.27
N LEU A 242 -0.17 3.20 17.10
CA LEU A 242 1.16 2.76 17.50
C LEU A 242 1.10 1.46 18.31
N GLY A 243 0.04 1.29 19.10
CA GLY A 243 -0.11 0.18 20.03
C GLY A 243 0.87 0.27 21.19
N PRO A 244 0.73 -0.65 22.17
CA PRO A 244 1.68 -0.76 23.27
C PRO A 244 3.11 -0.95 22.79
N ASN A 245 4.03 -0.10 23.27
CA ASN A 245 5.41 -0.08 22.81
C ASN A 245 6.38 0.40 23.91
N ARG A 246 7.63 -0.04 23.79
CA ARG A 246 8.69 0.23 24.77
C ARG A 246 9.02 1.72 24.96
N TRP A 247 8.77 2.55 23.96
CA TRP A 247 9.13 3.96 24.04
C TRP A 247 8.19 4.72 24.98
N PHE A 248 6.90 4.45 24.86
CA PHE A 248 5.91 4.96 25.80
C PHE A 248 6.14 4.41 27.21
N ASP A 249 6.46 3.11 27.33
CA ASP A 249 6.79 2.48 28.62
C ASP A 249 8.02 3.13 29.28
N GLN A 250 8.93 3.71 28.48
CA GLN A 250 10.11 4.49 28.93
C GLN A 250 9.80 5.99 29.18
N GLY A 251 8.54 6.42 29.02
CA GLY A 251 8.09 7.77 29.33
C GLY A 251 7.98 8.73 28.14
N ASP A 252 8.27 8.31 26.91
CA ASP A 252 8.15 9.17 25.73
C ASP A 252 6.69 9.26 25.26
N GLN A 253 6.04 10.37 25.63
CA GLN A 253 4.63 10.60 25.34
C GLN A 253 4.29 10.75 23.84
N ARG A 254 5.28 11.04 22.99
CA ARG A 254 5.08 11.07 21.53
C ARG A 254 4.57 9.75 20.99
N PHE A 255 4.92 8.65 21.64
CA PHE A 255 4.63 7.29 21.23
C PHE A 255 3.50 6.64 22.04
N ALA A 256 2.56 7.43 22.56
CA ALA A 256 1.40 6.87 23.26
C ALA A 256 0.65 5.85 22.39
N PRO A 257 0.19 4.72 22.96
CA PRO A 257 -0.39 3.61 22.20
C PRO A 257 -1.58 3.95 21.31
N ASN A 258 -2.34 4.98 21.68
CA ASN A 258 -3.53 5.44 20.96
C ASN A 258 -3.25 6.58 19.97
N HIS A 259 -1.99 7.00 19.81
CA HIS A 259 -1.58 7.88 18.72
C HIS A 259 -1.57 7.13 17.40
N VAL A 260 -1.76 7.86 16.29
CA VAL A 260 -1.88 7.28 14.95
C VAL A 260 -0.68 7.69 14.11
N ILE A 261 0.07 6.72 13.57
CA ILE A 261 1.08 7.00 12.54
C ILE A 261 0.41 7.00 11.18
N ILE A 262 0.73 8.03 10.37
CA ILE A 262 0.29 8.21 8.99
C ILE A 262 1.47 8.22 8.03
N SER A 263 1.23 7.79 6.80
CA SER A 263 2.19 7.82 5.70
C SER A 263 1.60 8.60 4.52
N SER A 264 2.16 9.78 4.24
CA SER A 264 1.77 10.60 3.09
C SER A 264 2.66 10.30 1.89
N ARG A 265 2.06 9.75 0.83
CA ARG A 265 2.75 9.41 -0.41
C ARG A 265 3.26 10.67 -1.13
N GLU A 266 2.37 11.64 -1.36
CA GLU A 266 2.71 12.82 -2.16
C GLU A 266 3.72 13.75 -1.46
N ALA A 267 3.72 13.78 -0.12
CA ALA A 267 4.66 14.58 0.65
C ALA A 267 5.97 13.87 1.00
N SER A 268 6.09 12.55 0.74
CA SER A 268 7.24 11.74 1.20
C SER A 268 7.51 11.93 2.71
N LEU A 269 6.46 11.84 3.50
CA LEU A 269 6.41 12.21 4.91
C LEU A 269 5.72 11.11 5.73
N LEU A 270 6.27 10.83 6.91
CA LEU A 270 5.59 10.10 7.99
C LEU A 270 5.34 11.05 9.15
N ALA A 271 4.16 10.94 9.78
CA ALA A 271 3.84 11.72 10.96
C ALA A 271 3.06 10.90 11.98
N ILE A 272 3.15 11.29 13.25
CA ILE A 272 2.33 10.74 14.33
C ILE A 272 1.36 11.81 14.78
N VAL A 273 0.08 11.50 14.69
CA VAL A 273 -1.04 12.32 15.16
C VAL A 273 -1.38 11.93 16.58
N GLY A 274 -1.29 12.87 17.51
CA GLY A 274 -1.73 12.70 18.90
C GLY A 274 -3.26 12.69 19.01
N ARG A 275 -3.78 12.21 20.13
CA ARG A 275 -5.24 12.19 20.36
C ARG A 275 -5.85 13.58 20.50
N ASP A 276 -5.04 14.61 20.80
CA ASP A 276 -5.41 16.03 20.76
C ASP A 276 -5.41 16.63 19.34
N GLY A 277 -5.10 15.82 18.32
CA GLY A 277 -5.04 16.18 16.91
C GLY A 277 -3.71 16.76 16.45
N LYS A 278 -2.76 17.07 17.34
CA LYS A 278 -1.47 17.67 16.96
C LYS A 278 -0.52 16.64 16.38
N ILE A 279 0.37 17.07 15.49
CA ILE A 279 1.49 16.29 15.02
C ILE A 279 2.59 16.29 16.08
N VAL A 280 2.80 15.15 16.74
CA VAL A 280 3.75 15.00 17.85
C VAL A 280 5.12 14.47 17.44
N TRP A 281 5.23 13.91 16.24
CA TRP A 281 6.46 13.39 15.67
C TRP A 281 6.36 13.32 14.14
N ARG A 282 7.49 13.45 13.45
CA ARG A 282 7.56 13.27 11.99
C ARG A 282 8.92 12.80 11.51
N LEU A 283 8.93 12.14 10.34
CA LEU A 283 10.12 11.78 9.57
C LEU A 283 9.95 12.33 8.15
N GLY A 284 10.75 13.29 7.76
CA GLY A 284 10.59 14.07 6.53
C GLY A 284 9.76 15.34 6.73
N PRO A 285 9.41 16.06 5.64
CA PRO A 285 9.83 15.82 4.26
C PRO A 285 11.32 16.14 3.98
N ASP A 286 12.01 16.90 4.83
CA ASP A 286 13.42 17.26 4.70
C ASP A 286 14.32 16.20 5.33
N PHE A 287 14.97 15.38 4.49
CA PHE A 287 15.92 14.37 4.91
C PHE A 287 17.38 14.88 4.97
N SER A 288 17.62 16.14 4.73
CA SER A 288 18.93 16.79 4.88
C SER A 288 19.16 17.35 6.29
N ALA A 289 18.11 17.47 7.11
CA ALA A 289 18.12 18.20 8.38
C ALA A 289 19.06 17.61 9.45
N SER A 290 19.32 16.28 9.45
CA SER A 290 20.25 15.65 10.39
C SER A 290 21.15 14.59 9.73
N LYS A 291 22.19 14.14 10.45
CA LYS A 291 23.07 13.05 10.00
C LYS A 291 22.30 11.75 9.85
N GLU A 292 21.41 11.45 10.78
CA GLU A 292 20.59 10.24 10.82
C GLU A 292 19.61 10.22 9.64
N LEU A 293 18.94 11.34 9.37
CA LEU A 293 18.05 11.49 8.20
C LEU A 293 18.82 11.32 6.90
N ARG A 294 20.01 11.92 6.77
CA ARG A 294 20.88 11.71 5.60
C ARG A 294 21.32 10.26 5.43
N THR A 295 21.49 9.50 6.53
CA THR A 295 21.81 8.06 6.50
C THR A 295 20.61 7.23 6.02
N ILE A 296 19.40 7.53 6.50
CA ILE A 296 18.14 6.94 6.00
C ILE A 296 17.96 7.27 4.52
N ARG A 297 18.38 8.48 4.10
CA ARG A 297 18.16 9.05 2.77
C ARG A 297 16.68 9.23 2.46
N GLN A 298 16.36 10.11 1.52
CA GLN A 298 14.99 10.42 1.11
C GLN A 298 14.15 9.17 0.92
N ILE A 299 13.05 9.04 1.67
CA ILE A 299 11.99 8.10 1.35
C ILE A 299 11.10 8.71 0.25
N ILE A 300 10.58 7.89 -0.65
CA ILE A 300 9.90 8.38 -1.85
C ILE A 300 8.65 7.57 -2.10
N GLY A 301 7.49 8.21 -1.97
CA GLY A 301 6.20 7.60 -2.28
C GLY A 301 5.91 6.33 -1.47
N GLN A 302 6.38 6.31 -0.23
CA GLN A 302 6.33 5.15 0.67
C GLN A 302 4.90 4.72 1.00
N HIS A 303 4.76 3.45 1.42
CA HIS A 303 3.51 2.85 1.85
C HIS A 303 3.70 2.05 3.14
N HIS A 304 2.58 1.80 3.83
CA HIS A 304 2.47 0.87 4.95
C HIS A 304 3.51 1.13 6.06
N ALA A 305 3.64 2.40 6.48
CA ALA A 305 4.44 2.74 7.64
C ALA A 305 3.66 2.41 8.92
N HIS A 306 4.30 1.68 9.82
CA HIS A 306 3.69 1.27 11.10
C HIS A 306 4.77 0.90 12.12
N PHE A 307 4.41 0.90 13.40
CA PHE A 307 5.25 0.34 14.43
C PHE A 307 5.15 -1.19 14.41
N ILE A 308 6.29 -1.88 14.48
CA ILE A 308 6.30 -3.33 14.65
C ILE A 308 5.62 -3.66 15.99
N PRO A 309 4.52 -4.44 15.99
CA PRO A 309 3.77 -4.74 17.20
C PRO A 309 4.60 -5.45 18.28
N LYS A 310 4.24 -5.20 19.54
CA LYS A 310 4.76 -5.95 20.70
C LYS A 310 4.56 -7.45 20.46
N GLY A 311 5.49 -8.27 20.93
CA GLY A 311 5.52 -9.72 20.72
C GLY A 311 6.22 -10.15 19.42
N LEU A 312 6.61 -9.22 18.55
CA LEU A 312 7.36 -9.51 17.33
C LEU A 312 8.81 -9.00 17.43
N PRO A 313 9.78 -9.67 16.78
CA PRO A 313 11.16 -9.19 16.70
C PRO A 313 11.24 -7.78 16.11
N GLY A 314 11.95 -6.86 16.78
CA GLY A 314 12.01 -5.46 16.42
C GLY A 314 10.86 -4.60 16.96
N ALA A 315 10.02 -5.13 17.87
CA ALA A 315 8.87 -4.43 18.44
C ALA A 315 9.20 -3.00 18.87
N GLY A 316 8.32 -2.05 18.47
CA GLY A 316 8.47 -0.62 18.71
C GLY A 316 9.33 0.12 17.68
N ASN A 317 10.07 -0.56 16.80
CA ASN A 317 10.69 0.09 15.65
C ASN A 317 9.65 0.38 14.57
N LEU A 318 9.90 1.41 13.75
CA LEU A 318 9.13 1.74 12.58
C LEU A 318 9.52 0.82 11.43
N LEU A 319 8.55 0.19 10.79
CA LEU A 319 8.73 -0.56 9.54
C LEU A 319 8.01 0.18 8.41
N VAL A 320 8.70 0.41 7.28
CA VAL A 320 8.14 1.13 6.14
C VAL A 320 8.59 0.53 4.81
N PHE A 321 7.66 0.42 3.87
CA PHE A 321 7.97 0.11 2.48
C PHE A 321 8.23 1.40 1.70
N ASP A 322 9.49 1.69 1.39
CA ASP A 322 9.91 2.84 0.61
C ASP A 322 9.91 2.48 -0.89
N ASN A 323 8.87 2.88 -1.60
CA ASN A 323 8.65 2.49 -2.98
C ASN A 323 9.76 2.95 -3.93
N GLY A 324 10.34 4.13 -3.74
CA GLY A 324 11.07 4.81 -4.79
C GLY A 324 10.09 5.44 -5.80
N GLY A 325 10.34 5.31 -7.10
CA GLY A 325 9.44 5.90 -8.10
C GLY A 325 9.54 7.43 -8.10
N SER A 326 8.41 8.13 -8.04
CA SER A 326 8.34 9.60 -8.09
C SER A 326 7.36 10.12 -7.05
N SER A 327 7.77 11.10 -6.25
CA SER A 327 6.96 11.72 -5.19
C SER A 327 7.63 12.99 -4.64
N GLY A 328 6.95 13.68 -3.72
CA GLY A 328 7.46 14.85 -3.03
C GLY A 328 7.17 16.17 -3.73
N TYR A 329 7.11 17.23 -2.92
CA TYR A 329 6.99 18.62 -3.36
C TYR A 329 8.34 19.31 -3.21
N GLY A 330 8.78 20.06 -4.22
CA GLY A 330 10.06 20.74 -4.20
C GLY A 330 10.23 21.73 -5.34
N PHE A 331 11.48 22.04 -5.67
CA PHE A 331 11.79 22.96 -6.77
C PHE A 331 11.41 22.38 -8.13
N ALA A 332 10.96 23.24 -9.04
CA ALA A 332 10.82 22.90 -10.43
C ALA A 332 12.17 22.47 -11.03
N SER A 333 12.16 21.40 -11.80
CA SER A 333 13.34 20.83 -12.45
C SER A 333 12.97 20.21 -13.78
N PRO A 334 13.92 19.84 -14.65
CA PRO A 334 13.61 19.19 -15.92
C PRO A 334 12.80 17.88 -15.77
N ILE A 335 12.94 17.17 -14.66
CA ILE A 335 12.18 15.93 -14.37
C ILE A 335 10.89 16.18 -13.60
N ALA A 336 10.73 17.34 -12.99
CA ALA A 336 9.58 17.78 -12.21
C ALA A 336 9.29 19.26 -12.51
N PRO A 337 8.82 19.63 -13.72
CA PRO A 337 8.69 21.03 -14.14
C PRO A 337 7.73 21.85 -13.30
N ASP A 338 6.80 21.20 -12.64
CA ASP A 338 5.82 21.81 -11.74
C ASP A 338 6.19 21.67 -10.24
N GLY A 339 7.39 21.11 -9.93
CA GLY A 339 7.86 20.87 -8.57
C GLY A 339 7.21 19.67 -7.87
N ARG A 340 6.31 18.95 -8.54
CA ARG A 340 5.64 17.76 -8.03
C ARG A 340 6.37 16.50 -8.51
N GLY A 341 6.51 15.49 -7.64
CA GLY A 341 7.33 14.32 -7.92
C GLY A 341 8.82 14.68 -8.00
N ALA A 342 9.25 15.61 -7.17
CA ALA A 342 10.59 16.17 -7.18
C ALA A 342 11.69 15.15 -6.85
N PHE A 343 11.34 14.06 -6.19
CA PHE A 343 12.25 12.98 -5.82
C PHE A 343 11.95 11.72 -6.62
N GLN A 344 12.98 11.07 -7.13
CA GLN A 344 12.86 9.82 -7.89
C GLN A 344 13.99 8.87 -7.54
N ARG A 345 13.69 7.57 -7.53
CA ARG A 345 14.65 6.48 -7.41
C ARG A 345 14.10 5.24 -8.10
N ALA A 346 14.92 4.59 -8.93
CA ALA A 346 14.57 3.33 -9.59
C ALA A 346 14.94 2.14 -8.69
N GLY A 347 14.14 1.91 -7.64
CA GLY A 347 14.32 0.79 -6.72
C GLY A 347 13.60 1.02 -5.40
N SER A 348 13.04 -0.04 -4.86
CA SER A 348 12.35 -0.04 -3.57
C SER A 348 13.25 -0.49 -2.44
N ARG A 349 12.88 -0.11 -1.23
CA ARG A 349 13.52 -0.56 0.01
C ARG A 349 12.46 -0.90 1.05
N VAL A 350 12.75 -1.83 1.94
CA VAL A 350 12.04 -1.96 3.22
C VAL A 350 12.99 -1.51 4.30
N LEU A 351 12.55 -0.60 5.16
CA LEU A 351 13.38 0.01 6.19
C LEU A 351 12.79 -0.28 7.57
N GLU A 352 13.64 -0.70 8.51
CA GLU A 352 13.34 -0.73 9.94
C GLU A 352 14.14 0.37 10.62
N ILE A 353 13.45 1.30 11.28
CA ILE A 353 14.04 2.52 11.82
C ILE A 353 13.69 2.62 13.31
N ASN A 354 14.65 2.95 14.15
CA ASN A 354 14.40 3.35 15.53
C ASN A 354 13.74 4.74 15.52
N PRO A 355 12.48 4.90 15.99
CA PRO A 355 11.77 6.18 15.86
C PRO A 355 12.29 7.28 16.80
N VAL A 356 13.08 6.94 17.83
CA VAL A 356 13.67 7.89 18.79
C VAL A 356 15.02 8.39 18.29
N THR A 357 15.91 7.48 17.91
CA THR A 357 17.28 7.82 17.48
C THR A 357 17.41 8.06 15.99
N LEU A 358 16.40 7.69 15.21
CA LEU A 358 16.40 7.68 13.73
C LEU A 358 17.51 6.79 13.14
N GLU A 359 17.99 5.82 13.89
CA GLU A 359 18.95 4.82 13.42
C GLU A 359 18.26 3.85 12.44
N LEU A 360 18.91 3.57 11.32
CA LEU A 360 18.50 2.51 10.41
C LEU A 360 18.95 1.16 10.99
N VAL A 361 17.99 0.43 11.59
CA VAL A 361 18.24 -0.84 12.29
C VAL A 361 18.44 -1.98 11.30
N TRP A 362 17.60 -2.03 10.26
CA TRP A 362 17.67 -3.03 9.21
C TRP A 362 17.10 -2.48 7.91
N SER A 363 17.55 -3.01 6.79
CA SER A 363 16.95 -2.72 5.50
C SER A 363 17.05 -3.91 4.55
N TYR A 364 16.05 -4.01 3.67
CA TYR A 364 16.09 -4.88 2.52
C TYR A 364 16.04 -4.07 1.23
N GLN A 365 16.97 -4.30 0.33
CA GLN A 365 16.96 -3.79 -1.04
C GLN A 365 17.68 -4.79 -1.97
N ASN A 366 17.26 -4.82 -3.23
CA ASN A 366 17.87 -5.67 -4.24
C ASN A 366 17.76 -4.99 -5.60
N ALA A 367 18.70 -5.25 -6.51
CA ALA A 367 18.71 -4.65 -7.86
C ALA A 367 17.47 -4.95 -8.71
N ARG A 368 16.72 -6.00 -8.39
CA ARG A 368 15.48 -6.40 -9.07
C ARG A 368 14.23 -6.15 -8.22
N PHE A 369 14.35 -5.33 -7.17
CA PHE A 369 13.25 -5.03 -6.26
C PHE A 369 12.75 -3.61 -6.51
N PHE A 370 11.66 -3.50 -7.27
CA PHE A 370 11.02 -2.23 -7.55
C PHE A 370 9.51 -2.39 -7.65
N SER A 371 8.78 -1.64 -6.84
CA SER A 371 7.33 -1.50 -6.87
C SER A 371 6.99 -0.03 -6.69
N THR A 372 6.53 0.61 -7.76
CA THR A 372 6.39 2.06 -7.87
C THR A 372 5.34 2.68 -6.95
N ASN A 373 4.36 1.88 -6.54
CA ASN A 373 3.22 2.28 -5.72
C ASN A 373 2.69 1.10 -4.92
N ILE A 374 1.62 1.31 -4.12
CA ILE A 374 1.01 0.29 -3.25
C ILE A 374 2.09 -0.44 -2.42
N SER A 375 1.90 -1.74 -2.09
CA SER A 375 2.93 -2.53 -1.40
C SER A 375 2.88 -2.44 0.12
N GLY A 376 3.71 -3.24 0.77
CA GLY A 376 3.83 -3.25 2.22
C GLY A 376 4.83 -4.27 2.73
N ALA A 377 5.08 -4.23 4.02
CA ALA A 377 5.92 -5.20 4.72
C ALA A 377 5.25 -5.59 6.04
N GLN A 378 5.42 -6.84 6.45
CA GLN A 378 4.94 -7.37 7.72
C GLN A 378 6.08 -8.09 8.42
N ARG A 379 6.38 -7.74 9.67
CA ARG A 379 7.29 -8.51 10.52
C ARG A 379 6.59 -9.78 10.98
N LEU A 380 7.26 -10.92 10.83
CA LEU A 380 6.74 -12.24 11.18
C LEU A 380 7.31 -12.73 12.54
N PRO A 381 6.62 -13.65 13.23
CA PRO A 381 7.05 -14.15 14.55
C PRO A 381 8.43 -14.81 14.57
N ASN A 382 8.87 -15.42 13.47
CA ASN A 382 10.19 -16.03 13.36
C ASN A 382 11.32 -15.00 13.05
N GLY A 383 11.00 -13.69 13.00
CA GLY A 383 11.93 -12.62 12.70
C GLY A 383 12.06 -12.28 11.22
N ASN A 384 11.54 -13.10 10.32
CA ASN A 384 11.51 -12.80 8.89
C ASN A 384 10.57 -11.63 8.60
N THR A 385 10.65 -11.11 7.40
CA THR A 385 9.74 -10.05 6.91
C THR A 385 9.06 -10.53 5.63
N LEU A 386 7.72 -10.58 5.64
CA LEU A 386 6.92 -10.72 4.43
C LEU A 386 6.88 -9.38 3.71
N ILE A 387 7.24 -9.35 2.44
CA ILE A 387 7.26 -8.17 1.59
C ILE A 387 6.29 -8.37 0.43
N THR A 388 5.38 -7.43 0.26
CA THR A 388 4.49 -7.34 -0.91
C THR A 388 5.04 -6.28 -1.85
N ALA A 389 5.64 -6.66 -2.97
CA ALA A 389 5.97 -5.79 -4.10
C ALA A 389 4.77 -5.74 -5.04
N GLY A 390 3.76 -4.98 -4.61
CA GLY A 390 2.38 -5.13 -5.08
C GLY A 390 2.14 -4.77 -6.53
N ALA A 391 2.86 -3.78 -7.09
CA ALA A 391 2.67 -3.34 -8.47
C ALA A 391 2.92 -4.44 -9.52
N GLY A 392 3.78 -5.41 -9.19
CA GLY A 392 4.07 -6.58 -10.03
C GLY A 392 3.47 -7.88 -9.49
N GLY A 393 2.59 -7.84 -8.48
CA GLY A 393 1.95 -9.04 -7.92
C GLY A 393 2.91 -10.00 -7.23
N ARG A 394 4.08 -9.53 -6.79
CA ARG A 394 5.10 -10.35 -6.13
C ARG A 394 5.02 -10.22 -4.62
N MET A 395 4.95 -11.36 -3.93
CA MET A 395 5.05 -11.45 -2.48
C MET A 395 6.19 -12.38 -2.12
N PHE A 396 7.00 -12.01 -1.13
CA PHE A 396 8.12 -12.86 -0.73
C PHE A 396 8.50 -12.63 0.74
N GLU A 397 8.99 -13.67 1.39
CA GLU A 397 9.47 -13.66 2.77
C GLU A 397 10.99 -13.71 2.77
N VAL A 398 11.60 -12.76 3.48
CA VAL A 398 13.05 -12.67 3.63
C VAL A 398 13.47 -12.83 5.07
N THR A 399 14.61 -13.50 5.27
CA THR A 399 15.29 -13.55 6.57
C THR A 399 15.93 -12.21 6.90
N MET A 400 16.38 -12.02 8.14
CA MET A 400 17.15 -10.83 8.54
C MET A 400 18.46 -10.68 7.75
N LYS A 401 18.97 -11.75 7.14
CA LYS A 401 20.15 -11.73 6.25
C LYS A 401 19.80 -11.40 4.79
N GLY A 402 18.50 -11.19 4.47
CA GLY A 402 18.04 -10.86 3.13
C GLY A 402 17.87 -12.06 2.19
N GLU A 403 17.91 -13.31 2.71
CA GLU A 403 17.68 -14.52 1.92
C GLU A 403 16.18 -14.74 1.73
N ILE A 404 15.73 -14.98 0.50
CA ILE A 404 14.33 -15.29 0.20
C ILE A 404 14.08 -16.76 0.57
N VAL A 405 13.09 -16.99 1.44
CA VAL A 405 12.69 -18.33 1.93
C VAL A 405 11.30 -18.75 1.47
N TRP A 406 10.51 -17.79 0.99
CA TRP A 406 9.25 -18.02 0.30
C TRP A 406 9.05 -16.92 -0.74
N GLU A 407 8.50 -17.28 -1.90
CA GLU A 407 8.14 -16.34 -2.97
C GLU A 407 6.91 -16.82 -3.70
N TYR A 408 5.99 -15.91 -3.97
CA TYR A 408 4.78 -16.14 -4.74
C TYR A 408 4.55 -15.02 -5.73
N MET A 409 4.25 -15.38 -6.98
CA MET A 409 3.85 -14.47 -8.05
C MET A 409 2.37 -14.67 -8.35
N TYR A 410 1.56 -13.64 -8.15
CA TYR A 410 0.13 -13.71 -8.44
C TYR A 410 -0.10 -13.96 -9.94
N PRO A 411 -0.80 -15.05 -10.32
CA PRO A 411 -0.80 -15.52 -11.70
C PRO A 411 -1.86 -14.88 -12.60
N LEU A 412 -2.88 -14.22 -12.02
CA LEU A 412 -4.03 -13.74 -12.79
C LEU A 412 -3.94 -12.24 -13.03
N PHE A 413 -4.26 -11.85 -14.26
CA PHE A 413 -4.33 -10.45 -14.68
C PHE A 413 -5.78 -10.03 -14.75
N ALA A 414 -6.14 -8.89 -14.14
CA ALA A 414 -7.50 -8.41 -14.05
C ALA A 414 -7.59 -6.90 -14.28
N GLY A 415 -8.81 -6.38 -14.42
CA GLY A 415 -9.11 -4.98 -14.65
C GLY A 415 -8.79 -4.52 -16.07
N ALA A 416 -9.16 -3.27 -16.37
CA ALA A 416 -9.02 -2.68 -17.71
C ALA A 416 -7.55 -2.63 -18.21
N ASN A 417 -6.59 -2.56 -17.30
CA ASN A 417 -5.16 -2.49 -17.61
C ASN A 417 -4.46 -3.86 -17.62
N ALA A 418 -5.21 -4.96 -17.48
CA ALA A 418 -4.67 -6.32 -17.38
C ALA A 418 -3.48 -6.39 -16.41
N SER A 419 -3.70 -6.02 -15.15
CA SER A 419 -2.68 -5.98 -14.10
C SER A 419 -2.83 -7.17 -13.16
N ASN A 420 -1.71 -7.73 -12.71
CA ASN A 420 -1.66 -8.71 -11.64
C ASN A 420 -1.32 -8.09 -10.27
N ALA A 421 -1.49 -6.80 -10.14
CA ALA A 421 -1.15 -6.07 -8.93
C ALA A 421 -1.96 -6.53 -7.71
N VAL A 422 -1.30 -6.58 -6.56
CA VAL A 422 -1.88 -6.88 -5.25
C VAL A 422 -1.61 -5.70 -4.32
N TYR A 423 -2.66 -5.11 -3.76
CA TYR A 423 -2.49 -3.90 -2.93
C TYR A 423 -1.55 -4.13 -1.76
N ARG A 424 -1.87 -5.09 -0.88
CA ARG A 424 -1.05 -5.62 0.22
C ARG A 424 -1.40 -7.08 0.44
N SER A 425 -0.49 -7.80 1.08
CA SER A 425 -0.75 -9.14 1.58
C SER A 425 -0.37 -9.26 3.06
N TYR A 426 -1.04 -10.16 3.77
CA TYR A 426 -0.78 -10.41 5.17
C TYR A 426 -0.70 -11.90 5.44
N ARG A 427 0.33 -12.33 6.18
CA ARG A 427 0.47 -13.70 6.67
C ARG A 427 -0.23 -13.83 8.02
N ILE A 428 -1.07 -14.86 8.15
CA ILE A 428 -1.80 -15.20 9.38
C ILE A 428 -1.54 -16.66 9.75
N PRO A 429 -1.62 -17.03 11.06
CA PRO A 429 -1.46 -18.42 11.45
C PRO A 429 -2.61 -19.29 10.93
N TYR A 430 -2.35 -20.55 10.66
CA TYR A 430 -3.38 -21.52 10.21
C TYR A 430 -4.60 -21.56 11.13
N GLY A 431 -4.39 -21.48 12.44
CA GLY A 431 -5.46 -21.49 13.43
C GLY A 431 -6.46 -20.33 13.38
N TRP A 432 -6.14 -19.25 12.62
CA TRP A 432 -7.09 -18.15 12.44
C TRP A 432 -8.27 -18.50 11.53
N ILE A 433 -8.13 -19.54 10.71
CA ILE A 433 -9.23 -20.07 9.88
C ILE A 433 -9.45 -21.55 10.23
N PRO A 434 -10.08 -21.83 11.39
CA PRO A 434 -10.24 -23.21 11.87
C PRO A 434 -11.17 -24.07 11.01
N GLN A 435 -11.90 -23.45 10.09
CA GLN A 435 -12.76 -24.14 9.12
C GLN A 435 -11.95 -24.82 7.99
N LEU A 436 -10.67 -24.47 7.83
CA LEU A 436 -9.79 -25.06 6.83
C LEU A 436 -8.92 -26.15 7.47
N THR A 437 -8.72 -27.23 6.76
CA THR A 437 -7.70 -28.23 7.13
C THR A 437 -6.31 -27.65 6.93
N ALA A 438 -5.43 -27.80 7.90
CA ALA A 438 -4.04 -27.38 7.76
C ALA A 438 -3.40 -28.04 6.53
N PRO A 439 -2.75 -27.28 5.64
CA PRO A 439 -2.19 -27.83 4.41
C PRO A 439 -0.96 -28.69 4.70
N SER A 440 -0.68 -29.63 3.78
CA SER A 440 0.59 -30.34 3.76
C SER A 440 1.62 -29.47 3.02
N GLU A 441 2.60 -28.97 3.76
CA GLU A 441 3.62 -28.09 3.24
C GLU A 441 4.68 -28.82 2.43
N LYS A 442 4.92 -28.38 1.20
CA LYS A 442 5.89 -29.01 0.29
C LYS A 442 6.94 -27.99 -0.13
N ARG A 443 8.21 -28.33 0.06
CA ARG A 443 9.33 -27.51 -0.42
C ARG A 443 9.19 -27.24 -1.92
N VAL A 444 9.44 -25.98 -2.31
CA VAL A 444 9.55 -25.55 -3.69
C VAL A 444 10.95 -24.99 -3.90
N THR A 445 11.72 -25.64 -4.77
CA THR A 445 13.04 -25.15 -5.19
C THR A 445 12.90 -24.06 -6.24
N PRO A 446 13.73 -23.02 -6.20
CA PRO A 446 13.75 -22.04 -7.27
C PRO A 446 13.92 -22.70 -8.63
N PRO A 447 13.14 -22.30 -9.65
CA PRO A 447 13.30 -22.85 -10.99
C PRO A 447 14.69 -22.52 -11.57
N ALA A 448 15.27 -23.45 -12.29
CA ALA A 448 16.50 -23.20 -13.05
C ALA A 448 16.16 -22.29 -14.23
N LEU A 449 16.50 -21.00 -14.13
CA LEU A 449 16.15 -20.01 -15.16
C LEU A 449 16.71 -20.34 -16.56
N GLY A 450 17.79 -21.15 -16.63
CA GLY A 450 18.33 -21.65 -17.89
C GLY A 450 17.42 -22.63 -18.63
N ASP A 451 16.44 -23.22 -17.94
CA ASP A 451 15.48 -24.17 -18.53
C ASP A 451 14.26 -23.47 -19.13
N PHE A 452 14.06 -22.18 -18.83
CA PHE A 452 13.00 -21.39 -19.43
C PHE A 452 13.39 -20.98 -20.84
N ARG A 453 12.75 -21.62 -21.81
CA ARG A 453 12.88 -21.26 -23.23
C ARG A 453 11.61 -20.53 -23.64
N VAL A 454 11.78 -19.32 -24.17
CA VAL A 454 10.71 -18.65 -24.89
C VAL A 454 10.67 -19.28 -26.29
N PRO A 455 9.53 -19.81 -26.74
CA PRO A 455 9.42 -20.38 -28.08
C PRO A 455 9.69 -19.34 -29.14
#